data_86d09b0be006052f4fcad607e9803709
#
_entry.id   86d09b0be006052f4fcad607e9803709
#
_cell.length_a   1.000
_cell.length_b   1.000
_cell.length_c   1.000
_cell.angle_alpha   90.00
_cell.angle_beta   90.00
_cell.angle_gamma   90.00
#
_symmetry.space_group_name_H-M   'P 1'
#
loop_
_entity.id
_entity.type
_entity.pdbx_description
1 polymer ?
#
loop_
_entity_poly.entity_id
_entity_poly.type
_entity_poly.pdbx_seq_one_letter_code
_entity_poly.pdbx_strand_id
1 'polypeptide(L)'
;MISVPEVVVERVAAAIGSGESLVDLATRSARAVGAEGVVAVIAATFSNPERFPSLAVRVAASLGLPPSVAAFDLQMACSAYPYAIYLAGRLSADLGGKALVIDGDVQSPLVDENDHATGKIFSDACTATVVSANPGGASNFDFLTRQDEALVCGASGPIKMDGFKVFSFVATEVSKFLKDFLSSAPAPDFFAPHQANPYMVRQLADTLELKDKLLTIPEALKNPGSCSVPLALAHNAARLAGSSVLVAGFGAGYSASAGIVRIAGNYEGKVL
;
A
#
# COMPACT_ATOMS: atom_id res chain seq x y z
N MET A 1 2.85 -17.82 7.76
CA MET A 1 2.89 -16.57 8.56
C MET A 1 4.31 -16.31 9.04
N ILE A 2 4.80 -15.09 8.92
CA ILE A 2 6.15 -14.62 9.28
C ILE A 2 6.01 -13.63 10.43
N SER A 3 6.81 -13.78 11.49
CA SER A 3 6.86 -12.84 12.61
C SER A 3 8.13 -12.00 12.53
N VAL A 4 7.99 -10.67 12.73
CA VAL A 4 9.09 -9.70 12.71
C VAL A 4 8.94 -8.75 13.91
N PRO A 5 9.98 -7.94 14.27
CA PRO A 5 9.79 -6.85 15.22
C PRO A 5 8.56 -6.01 14.89
N GLU A 6 7.85 -5.54 15.92
CA GLU A 6 6.61 -4.80 15.72
C GLU A 6 6.82 -3.61 14.77
N VAL A 7 6.05 -3.60 13.71
CA VAL A 7 6.06 -2.54 12.70
C VAL A 7 5.10 -1.46 13.14
N VAL A 8 5.62 -0.26 13.37
CA VAL A 8 4.85 0.91 13.84
C VAL A 8 4.74 1.92 12.71
N VAL A 9 3.50 2.21 12.29
CA VAL A 9 3.17 3.28 11.35
C VAL A 9 3.02 4.59 12.13
N GLU A 10 3.92 5.54 11.90
CA GLU A 10 3.96 6.81 12.65
C GLU A 10 3.17 7.92 11.95
N ARG A 11 3.32 8.06 10.65
CA ARG A 11 2.72 9.12 9.84
C ARG A 11 2.38 8.62 8.45
N VAL A 12 1.29 9.11 7.90
CA VAL A 12 0.91 8.88 6.50
C VAL A 12 0.43 10.18 5.87
N ALA A 13 0.92 10.49 4.68
CA ALA A 13 0.35 11.55 3.85
C ALA A 13 0.01 10.99 2.47
N ALA A 14 -1.14 11.39 1.94
CA ALA A 14 -1.63 11.01 0.63
C ALA A 14 -1.75 12.24 -0.28
N ALA A 15 -1.10 12.20 -1.43
CA ALA A 15 -1.24 13.18 -2.49
C ALA A 15 -2.14 12.61 -3.59
N ILE A 16 -3.28 13.28 -3.83
CA ILE A 16 -4.21 12.90 -4.90
C ILE A 16 -3.76 13.56 -6.20
N GLY A 17 -3.70 12.78 -7.28
CA GLY A 17 -3.24 13.25 -8.59
C GLY A 17 -4.30 14.08 -9.31
N SER A 18 -3.85 15.14 -9.95
CA SER A 18 -4.64 16.02 -10.83
C SER A 18 -3.89 16.37 -12.12
N GLY A 19 -3.04 15.43 -12.59
CA GLY A 19 -2.21 15.60 -13.79
C GLY A 19 -0.72 15.80 -13.52
N GLU A 20 -0.29 15.68 -12.26
CA GLU A 20 1.13 15.76 -11.90
C GLU A 20 1.88 14.47 -12.26
N SER A 21 3.21 14.56 -12.35
CA SER A 21 4.06 13.38 -12.50
C SER A 21 4.09 12.52 -11.22
N LEU A 22 4.43 11.24 -11.37
CA LEU A 22 4.61 10.33 -10.23
C LEU A 22 5.64 10.85 -9.23
N VAL A 23 6.74 11.45 -9.73
CA VAL A 23 7.80 12.03 -8.87
C VAL A 23 7.29 13.22 -8.07
N ASP A 24 6.45 14.07 -8.66
CA ASP A 24 5.86 15.22 -7.97
C ASP A 24 4.89 14.77 -6.87
N LEU A 25 4.00 13.81 -7.17
CA LEU A 25 3.09 13.22 -6.18
C LEU A 25 3.85 12.57 -5.03
N ALA A 26 4.86 11.75 -5.35
CA ALA A 26 5.71 11.08 -4.37
C ALA A 26 6.48 12.07 -3.49
N THR A 27 7.06 13.12 -4.10
CA THR A 27 7.78 14.16 -3.38
C THR A 27 6.86 14.99 -2.48
N ARG A 28 5.65 15.31 -2.96
CA ARG A 28 4.65 16.07 -2.20
C ARG A 28 4.19 15.29 -0.96
N SER A 29 3.86 14.02 -1.11
CA SER A 29 3.47 13.16 0.01
C SER A 29 4.64 12.94 1.00
N ALA A 30 5.85 12.72 0.51
CA ALA A 30 7.06 12.51 1.32
C ALA A 30 7.41 13.75 2.16
N ARG A 31 7.35 14.95 1.57
CA ARG A 31 7.58 16.21 2.31
C ARG A 31 6.55 16.44 3.41
N ALA A 32 5.30 16.01 3.19
CA ALA A 32 4.24 16.20 4.17
C ALA A 32 4.38 15.33 5.44
N VAL A 33 5.04 14.16 5.33
CA VAL A 33 5.35 13.31 6.49
C VAL A 33 6.70 13.62 7.13
N GLY A 34 7.59 14.32 6.40
CA GLY A 34 8.96 14.58 6.84
C GLY A 34 9.86 13.33 6.76
N ALA A 35 11.16 13.56 6.86
CA ALA A 35 12.18 12.52 6.65
C ALA A 35 13.20 12.43 7.81
N GLU A 36 12.88 12.94 8.97
CA GLU A 36 13.79 12.93 10.13
C GLU A 36 14.05 11.49 10.60
N GLY A 37 15.34 11.12 10.68
CA GLY A 37 15.77 9.80 11.11
C GLY A 37 15.55 8.69 10.07
N VAL A 38 15.26 9.04 8.80
CA VAL A 38 15.08 8.06 7.72
C VAL A 38 16.43 7.50 7.29
N VAL A 39 16.54 6.18 7.35
CA VAL A 39 17.72 5.37 6.94
C VAL A 39 17.44 4.51 5.70
N ALA A 40 16.18 4.37 5.32
CA ALA A 40 15.78 3.63 4.12
C ALA A 40 14.55 4.27 3.45
N VAL A 41 14.51 4.26 2.11
CA VAL A 41 13.38 4.66 1.28
C VAL A 41 13.01 3.50 0.36
N ILE A 42 11.76 3.06 0.42
CA ILE A 42 11.21 2.01 -0.45
C ILE A 42 10.09 2.65 -1.26
N ALA A 43 10.16 2.57 -2.58
CA ALA A 43 9.06 3.02 -3.43
C ALA A 43 8.33 1.82 -4.05
N ALA A 44 7.06 1.67 -3.72
CA ALA A 44 6.17 0.68 -4.29
C ALA A 44 5.39 1.31 -5.45
N THR A 45 5.74 0.95 -6.68
CA THR A 45 5.12 1.46 -7.90
C THR A 45 5.30 0.50 -9.07
N PHE A 46 4.36 0.53 -10.03
CA PHE A 46 4.51 -0.13 -11.32
C PHE A 46 4.44 0.88 -12.50
N SER A 47 4.16 2.14 -12.21
CA SER A 47 3.96 3.19 -13.22
C SER A 47 5.14 4.15 -13.35
N ASN A 48 6.33 3.83 -12.78
CA ASN A 48 7.51 4.66 -12.99
C ASN A 48 7.87 4.66 -14.49
N PRO A 49 7.81 5.81 -15.18
CA PRO A 49 8.06 5.87 -16.62
C PRO A 49 9.51 5.62 -16.98
N GLU A 50 10.40 5.79 -16.04
CA GLU A 50 11.84 5.60 -16.22
C GLU A 50 12.34 4.36 -15.47
N ARG A 51 13.13 3.54 -16.17
CA ARG A 51 13.70 2.33 -15.56
C ARG A 51 14.76 2.66 -14.51
N PHE A 52 15.49 3.77 -14.69
CA PHE A 52 16.49 4.30 -13.75
C PHE A 52 16.70 5.81 -14.00
N PRO A 53 17.01 6.61 -12.96
CA PRO A 53 17.08 6.19 -11.57
C PRO A 53 15.71 5.77 -11.00
N SER A 54 15.73 4.94 -9.95
CA SER A 54 14.49 4.50 -9.27
C SER A 54 13.75 5.67 -8.64
N LEU A 55 12.44 5.51 -8.42
CA LEU A 55 11.60 6.51 -7.75
C LEU A 55 12.12 6.80 -6.33
N ALA A 56 12.49 5.76 -5.59
CA ALA A 56 13.03 5.90 -4.24
C ALA A 56 14.29 6.78 -4.19
N VAL A 57 15.20 6.61 -5.15
CA VAL A 57 16.43 7.45 -5.25
C VAL A 57 16.08 8.90 -5.54
N ARG A 58 15.11 9.18 -6.42
CA ARG A 58 14.65 10.52 -6.74
C ARG A 58 14.00 11.21 -5.54
N VAL A 59 13.14 10.48 -4.82
CA VAL A 59 12.50 11.01 -3.60
C VAL A 59 13.54 11.26 -2.52
N ALA A 60 14.47 10.34 -2.27
CA ALA A 60 15.56 10.54 -1.30
C ALA A 60 16.38 11.80 -1.60
N ALA A 61 16.74 12.00 -2.87
CA ALA A 61 17.45 13.21 -3.32
C ALA A 61 16.61 14.49 -3.12
N SER A 62 15.30 14.46 -3.44
CA SER A 62 14.40 15.61 -3.29
C SER A 62 14.16 16.02 -1.83
N LEU A 63 14.36 15.09 -0.90
CA LEU A 63 14.31 15.29 0.55
C LEU A 63 15.65 15.69 1.15
N GLY A 64 16.73 15.72 0.36
CA GLY A 64 18.08 16.00 0.86
C GLY A 64 18.63 14.93 1.79
N LEU A 65 18.20 13.67 1.64
CA LEU A 65 18.69 12.57 2.46
C LEU A 65 20.15 12.25 2.13
N PRO A 66 20.95 11.77 3.11
CA PRO A 66 22.36 11.48 2.89
C PRO A 66 22.54 10.31 1.91
N PRO A 67 23.69 10.26 1.17
CA PRO A 67 23.96 9.17 0.23
C PRO A 67 24.02 7.76 0.85
N SER A 68 24.11 7.66 2.17
CA SER A 68 24.10 6.39 2.92
C SER A 68 22.71 5.79 3.10
N VAL A 69 21.62 6.48 2.72
CA VAL A 69 20.26 5.96 2.80
C VAL A 69 20.09 4.83 1.78
N ALA A 70 19.57 3.69 2.24
CA ALA A 70 19.18 2.59 1.35
C ALA A 70 17.93 3.00 0.56
N ALA A 71 17.99 3.01 -0.77
CA ALA A 71 16.86 3.43 -1.61
C ALA A 71 16.66 2.48 -2.80
N PHE A 72 15.44 1.92 -2.93
CA PHE A 72 15.10 1.00 -4.02
C PHE A 72 13.59 0.96 -4.28
N ASP A 73 13.20 0.53 -5.48
CA ASP A 73 11.81 0.34 -5.87
C ASP A 73 11.38 -1.14 -5.72
N LEU A 74 10.09 -1.32 -5.42
CA LEU A 74 9.39 -2.60 -5.31
C LEU A 74 8.20 -2.61 -6.27
N GLN A 75 8.03 -3.70 -7.03
CA GLN A 75 6.92 -3.85 -7.95
C GLN A 75 6.07 -5.07 -7.59
N MET A 76 4.91 -4.85 -6.95
CA MET A 76 3.89 -5.85 -6.62
C MET A 76 2.47 -5.36 -6.91
N ALA A 77 2.33 -4.32 -7.72
CA ALA A 77 1.04 -3.70 -8.07
C ALA A 77 0.13 -3.54 -6.84
N CYS A 78 -1.15 -3.94 -6.93
CA CYS A 78 -2.15 -3.74 -5.86
C CYS A 78 -1.85 -4.43 -4.53
N SER A 79 -0.90 -5.38 -4.48
CA SER A 79 -0.49 -6.05 -3.24
C SER A 79 0.77 -5.46 -2.61
N ALA A 80 1.33 -4.38 -3.16
CA ALA A 80 2.65 -3.88 -2.80
C ALA A 80 2.78 -3.35 -1.37
N TYR A 81 1.75 -2.67 -0.84
CA TYR A 81 1.86 -1.98 0.45
C TYR A 81 2.28 -2.89 1.62
N PRO A 82 1.63 -4.05 1.90
CA PRO A 82 2.08 -4.93 2.98
C PRO A 82 3.50 -5.49 2.76
N TYR A 83 3.92 -5.75 1.51
CA TYR A 83 5.31 -6.11 1.20
C TYR A 83 6.29 -4.97 1.56
N ALA A 84 5.96 -3.73 1.17
CA ALA A 84 6.79 -2.57 1.44
C ALA A 84 6.90 -2.28 2.95
N ILE A 85 5.79 -2.38 3.69
CA ILE A 85 5.76 -2.20 5.15
C ILE A 85 6.55 -3.29 5.88
N TYR A 86 6.45 -4.54 5.43
CA TYR A 86 7.28 -5.63 5.95
C TYR A 86 8.77 -5.33 5.80
N LEU A 87 9.22 -4.96 4.59
CA LEU A 87 10.62 -4.60 4.32
C LEU A 87 11.03 -3.35 5.10
N ALA A 88 10.17 -2.34 5.19
CA ALA A 88 10.41 -1.12 5.95
C ALA A 88 10.65 -1.41 7.44
N GLY A 89 9.82 -2.25 8.05
CA GLY A 89 10.02 -2.69 9.43
C GLY A 89 11.33 -3.43 9.63
N ARG A 90 11.70 -4.32 8.72
CA ARG A 90 12.98 -5.03 8.75
C ARG A 90 14.17 -4.07 8.65
N LEU A 91 14.17 -3.19 7.64
CA LEU A 91 15.26 -2.22 7.46
C LEU A 91 15.35 -1.21 8.62
N SER A 92 14.22 -0.78 9.17
CA SER A 92 14.19 0.06 10.36
C SER A 92 14.86 -0.61 11.56
N ALA A 93 14.57 -1.89 11.79
CA ALA A 93 15.18 -2.68 12.88
C ALA A 93 16.69 -2.89 12.65
N ASP A 94 17.08 -3.28 11.44
CA ASP A 94 18.45 -3.68 11.10
C ASP A 94 19.40 -2.47 10.99
N LEU A 95 18.90 -1.31 10.53
CA LEU A 95 19.69 -0.08 10.33
C LEU A 95 19.58 0.93 11.47
N GLY A 96 18.70 0.69 12.44
CA GLY A 96 18.55 1.53 13.64
C GLY A 96 17.98 2.93 13.38
N GLY A 97 16.99 3.03 12.47
CA GLY A 97 16.34 4.31 12.14
C GLY A 97 14.92 4.09 11.63
N LYS A 98 14.37 5.08 10.94
CA LYS A 98 13.03 4.99 10.31
C LYS A 98 13.16 4.60 8.84
N ALA A 99 12.15 3.92 8.32
CA ALA A 99 11.99 3.72 6.89
C ALA A 99 10.85 4.59 6.35
N LEU A 100 11.04 5.11 5.14
CA LEU A 100 10.01 5.84 4.40
C LEU A 100 9.51 4.94 3.26
N VAL A 101 8.23 4.62 3.29
CA VAL A 101 7.55 3.91 2.20
C VAL A 101 6.80 4.91 1.35
N ILE A 102 7.15 4.99 0.09
CA ILE A 102 6.41 5.68 -0.96
C ILE A 102 5.58 4.62 -1.67
N ASP A 103 4.28 4.82 -1.80
CA ASP A 103 3.41 3.87 -2.49
C ASP A 103 2.43 4.64 -3.37
N GLY A 104 2.47 4.40 -4.67
CA GLY A 104 1.57 5.07 -5.58
C GLY A 104 1.91 4.93 -7.04
N ASP A 105 0.94 5.34 -7.83
CA ASP A 105 0.98 5.22 -9.28
C ASP A 105 0.27 6.39 -9.96
N VAL A 106 0.75 6.73 -11.15
CA VAL A 106 0.03 7.52 -12.16
C VAL A 106 -0.48 6.53 -13.20
N GLN A 107 -1.73 6.12 -13.05
CA GLN A 107 -2.36 5.08 -13.86
C GLN A 107 -3.08 5.63 -15.09
N SER A 108 -3.48 6.89 -15.08
CA SER A 108 -4.25 7.53 -16.16
C SER A 108 -3.63 7.36 -17.56
N PRO A 109 -2.30 7.44 -17.78
CA PRO A 109 -1.71 7.18 -19.09
C PRO A 109 -1.70 5.70 -19.50
N LEU A 110 -1.94 4.79 -18.54
CA LEU A 110 -1.92 3.34 -18.71
C LEU A 110 -3.32 2.75 -18.89
N VAL A 111 -4.35 3.59 -18.98
CA VAL A 111 -5.75 3.17 -19.09
C VAL A 111 -6.28 3.55 -20.49
N ASP A 112 -6.99 2.62 -21.14
CA ASP A 112 -7.81 2.94 -22.30
C ASP A 112 -9.18 3.43 -21.80
N GLU A 113 -9.47 4.71 -21.97
CA GLU A 113 -10.72 5.33 -21.54
C GLU A 113 -11.98 4.72 -22.20
N ASN A 114 -11.81 4.06 -23.36
CA ASN A 114 -12.89 3.38 -24.07
C ASN A 114 -13.10 1.94 -23.61
N ASP A 115 -12.19 1.38 -22.78
CA ASP A 115 -12.37 0.06 -22.23
C ASP A 115 -13.40 0.09 -21.08
N HIS A 116 -14.51 -0.61 -21.26
CA HIS A 116 -15.58 -0.70 -20.28
C HIS A 116 -15.14 -1.34 -18.94
N ALA A 117 -14.11 -2.19 -18.98
CA ALA A 117 -13.62 -2.91 -17.79
C ALA A 117 -12.67 -2.07 -16.94
N THR A 118 -11.90 -1.15 -17.53
CA THR A 118 -10.82 -0.43 -16.84
C THR A 118 -10.93 1.10 -16.92
N GLY A 119 -11.53 1.64 -17.97
CA GLY A 119 -11.47 3.06 -18.32
C GLY A 119 -11.96 4.07 -17.27
N LYS A 120 -12.80 3.62 -16.31
CA LYS A 120 -13.35 4.50 -15.26
C LYS A 120 -13.01 4.06 -13.83
N ILE A 121 -12.21 3.01 -13.68
CA ILE A 121 -11.94 2.38 -12.38
C ILE A 121 -10.77 3.06 -11.67
N PHE A 122 -9.67 3.28 -12.38
CA PHE A 122 -8.40 3.71 -11.81
C PHE A 122 -8.31 5.22 -11.59
N SER A 123 -7.41 5.61 -10.71
CA SER A 123 -7.07 7.01 -10.40
C SER A 123 -5.59 7.13 -10.04
N ASP A 124 -5.10 8.36 -10.05
CA ASP A 124 -3.71 8.69 -9.75
C ASP A 124 -3.59 9.15 -8.30
N ALA A 125 -2.70 8.54 -7.54
CA ALA A 125 -2.35 8.99 -6.20
C ALA A 125 -1.00 8.43 -5.78
N CYS A 126 -0.38 9.08 -4.81
CA CYS A 126 0.82 8.59 -4.15
C CYS A 126 0.76 8.90 -2.66
N THR A 127 1.23 7.98 -1.85
CA THR A 127 1.31 8.11 -0.40
C THR A 127 2.75 8.01 0.09
N ALA A 128 3.02 8.61 1.23
CA ALA A 128 4.24 8.40 1.97
C ALA A 128 3.90 7.94 3.39
N THR A 129 4.54 6.87 3.85
CA THR A 129 4.36 6.30 5.18
C THR A 129 5.70 6.26 5.92
N VAL A 130 5.77 6.85 7.09
CA VAL A 130 6.92 6.72 7.99
C VAL A 130 6.72 5.53 8.92
N VAL A 131 7.70 4.63 8.92
CA VAL A 131 7.67 3.38 9.66
C VAL A 131 8.87 3.31 10.60
N SER A 132 8.63 2.85 11.83
CA SER A 132 9.69 2.42 12.76
C SER A 132 9.46 0.98 13.21
N ALA A 133 10.49 0.35 13.76
CA ALA A 133 10.41 -0.97 14.37
C ALA A 133 10.51 -0.85 15.89
N ASN A 134 9.64 -1.60 16.60
CA ASN A 134 9.71 -1.77 18.04
C ASN A 134 10.15 -3.20 18.38
N PRO A 135 11.36 -3.41 18.92
CA PRO A 135 11.85 -4.76 19.25
C PRO A 135 11.10 -5.41 20.42
N GLY A 136 10.35 -4.63 21.21
CA GLY A 136 9.56 -5.13 22.33
C GLY A 136 8.23 -5.78 21.96
N GLY A 137 7.84 -5.73 20.68
CA GLY A 137 6.60 -6.32 20.17
C GLY A 137 6.82 -7.12 18.88
N ALA A 138 5.73 -7.62 18.31
CA ALA A 138 5.77 -8.40 17.06
C ALA A 138 4.66 -8.01 16.11
N SER A 139 4.98 -7.94 14.83
CA SER A 139 4.05 -7.88 13.71
C SER A 139 4.07 -9.18 12.93
N ASN A 140 2.91 -9.58 12.41
CA ASN A 140 2.73 -10.78 11.64
C ASN A 140 2.45 -10.42 10.17
N PHE A 141 3.09 -11.13 9.24
CA PHE A 141 2.88 -10.98 7.80
C PHE A 141 2.70 -12.33 7.12
N ASP A 142 1.99 -12.32 5.99
CA ASP A 142 1.90 -13.47 5.10
C ASP A 142 1.70 -13.04 3.65
N PHE A 143 2.11 -13.90 2.71
CA PHE A 143 2.13 -13.60 1.28
C PHE A 143 1.65 -14.79 0.46
N LEU A 144 0.92 -14.50 -0.62
CA LEU A 144 0.47 -15.46 -1.63
C LEU A 144 0.85 -14.93 -3.01
N THR A 145 1.52 -15.74 -3.82
CA THR A 145 1.84 -15.40 -5.20
C THR A 145 1.56 -16.57 -6.14
N ARG A 146 0.95 -16.26 -7.29
CA ARG A 146 0.69 -17.23 -8.37
C ARG A 146 0.72 -16.49 -9.70
N GLN A 147 1.32 -17.09 -10.74
CA GLN A 147 1.25 -16.50 -12.08
C GLN A 147 -0.17 -16.59 -12.64
N ASP A 148 -0.71 -15.48 -13.11
CA ASP A 148 -1.98 -15.37 -13.83
C ASP A 148 -1.97 -14.12 -14.73
N GLU A 149 -2.73 -14.13 -15.79
CA GLU A 149 -2.80 -13.06 -16.80
C GLU A 149 -4.16 -12.32 -16.80
N ALA A 150 -4.99 -12.51 -15.79
CA ALA A 150 -6.28 -11.85 -15.71
C ALA A 150 -6.20 -10.33 -15.45
N LEU A 151 -5.07 -9.86 -14.95
CA LEU A 151 -4.79 -8.43 -14.77
C LEU A 151 -3.32 -8.19 -15.14
N VAL A 152 -3.11 -7.56 -16.28
CA VAL A 152 -1.77 -7.31 -16.83
C VAL A 152 -1.63 -5.87 -17.32
N CYS A 153 -0.40 -5.36 -17.21
CA CYS A 153 0.01 -4.09 -17.79
C CYS A 153 1.39 -4.28 -18.44
N GLY A 154 1.45 -4.13 -19.75
CA GLY A 154 2.73 -4.15 -20.49
C GLY A 154 3.51 -2.85 -20.30
N ALA A 155 4.79 -2.84 -20.72
CA ALA A 155 5.67 -1.67 -20.57
C ALA A 155 5.15 -0.40 -21.28
N SER A 156 4.31 -0.53 -22.28
CA SER A 156 3.74 0.59 -23.09
C SER A 156 2.28 0.36 -23.48
N GLY A 157 1.65 -0.69 -22.98
CA GLY A 157 0.26 -1.03 -23.31
C GLY A 157 -0.70 -0.67 -22.18
N PRO A 158 -2.01 -0.55 -22.47
CA PRO A 158 -2.98 -0.28 -21.44
C PRO A 158 -3.11 -1.45 -20.45
N ILE A 159 -3.55 -1.13 -19.24
CA ILE A 159 -4.00 -2.13 -18.25
C ILE A 159 -5.15 -2.92 -18.86
N LYS A 160 -5.04 -4.25 -18.85
CA LYS A 160 -6.09 -5.17 -19.29
C LYS A 160 -6.56 -6.02 -18.11
N MET A 161 -7.87 -6.15 -17.93
CA MET A 161 -8.45 -6.84 -16.78
C MET A 161 -9.63 -7.73 -17.20
N ASP A 162 -9.56 -9.00 -16.82
CA ASP A 162 -10.73 -9.86 -16.73
C ASP A 162 -11.37 -9.68 -15.34
N GLY A 163 -12.34 -8.77 -15.27
CA GLY A 163 -12.96 -8.39 -13.98
C GLY A 163 -13.64 -9.56 -13.27
N PHE A 164 -14.19 -10.55 -14.01
CA PHE A 164 -14.80 -11.73 -13.40
C PHE A 164 -13.75 -12.63 -12.74
N LYS A 165 -12.63 -12.89 -13.41
CA LYS A 165 -11.55 -13.69 -12.83
C LYS A 165 -10.92 -13.01 -11.61
N VAL A 166 -10.69 -11.69 -11.67
CA VAL A 166 -10.19 -10.92 -10.53
C VAL A 166 -11.16 -10.97 -9.35
N PHE A 167 -12.47 -10.79 -9.61
CA PHE A 167 -13.49 -10.91 -8.56
C PHE A 167 -13.51 -12.32 -7.95
N SER A 168 -13.48 -13.36 -8.78
CA SER A 168 -13.44 -14.76 -8.33
C SER A 168 -12.22 -15.04 -7.45
N PHE A 169 -11.04 -14.58 -7.85
CA PHE A 169 -9.81 -14.70 -7.06
C PHE A 169 -9.97 -14.07 -5.68
N VAL A 170 -10.52 -12.86 -5.60
CA VAL A 170 -10.74 -12.18 -4.31
C VAL A 170 -11.76 -12.92 -3.45
N ALA A 171 -12.87 -13.33 -4.04
CA ALA A 171 -13.95 -14.00 -3.32
C ALA A 171 -13.58 -15.39 -2.78
N THR A 172 -12.63 -16.08 -3.42
CA THR A 172 -12.23 -17.45 -3.06
C THR A 172 -10.85 -17.50 -2.40
N GLU A 173 -9.79 -17.19 -3.14
CA GLU A 173 -8.41 -17.40 -2.70
C GLU A 173 -7.96 -16.33 -1.69
N VAL A 174 -8.23 -15.05 -1.95
CA VAL A 174 -7.88 -13.97 -1.01
C VAL A 174 -8.68 -14.10 0.29
N SER A 175 -9.98 -14.39 0.19
CA SER A 175 -10.81 -14.62 1.38
C SER A 175 -10.28 -15.77 2.23
N LYS A 176 -9.92 -16.90 1.58
CA LYS A 176 -9.33 -18.04 2.29
C LYS A 176 -7.99 -17.67 2.91
N PHE A 177 -7.08 -17.03 2.16
CA PHE A 177 -5.77 -16.59 2.61
C PHE A 177 -5.87 -15.70 3.86
N LEU A 178 -6.78 -14.72 3.84
CA LEU A 178 -6.98 -13.82 4.98
C LEU A 178 -7.63 -14.51 6.18
N LYS A 179 -8.55 -15.46 5.98
CA LYS A 179 -9.10 -16.30 7.06
C LYS A 179 -8.03 -17.13 7.72
N ASP A 180 -7.19 -17.81 6.92
CA ASP A 180 -6.09 -18.62 7.42
C ASP A 180 -5.08 -17.76 8.20
N PHE A 181 -4.76 -16.57 7.70
CA PHE A 181 -3.91 -15.59 8.40
C PHE A 181 -4.52 -15.17 9.75
N LEU A 182 -5.78 -14.75 9.76
CA LEU A 182 -6.47 -14.29 10.97
C LEU A 182 -6.67 -15.38 12.02
N SER A 183 -6.73 -16.65 11.60
CA SER A 183 -6.83 -17.78 12.55
C SER A 183 -5.61 -17.94 13.46
N SER A 184 -4.47 -17.37 13.07
CA SER A 184 -3.18 -17.52 13.76
C SER A 184 -2.58 -16.18 14.20
N ALA A 185 -3.12 -15.05 13.72
CA ALA A 185 -2.69 -13.69 14.06
C ALA A 185 -3.54 -13.10 15.19
N PRO A 186 -3.03 -12.10 15.94
CA PRO A 186 -3.85 -11.33 16.86
C PRO A 186 -5.03 -10.66 16.15
N ALA A 187 -6.18 -10.55 16.84
CA ALA A 187 -7.34 -9.85 16.28
C ALA A 187 -7.03 -8.36 16.07
N PRO A 188 -7.20 -7.82 14.85
CA PRO A 188 -6.97 -6.41 14.60
C PRO A 188 -8.12 -5.53 15.13
N ASP A 189 -7.81 -4.28 15.48
CA ASP A 189 -8.83 -3.28 15.81
C ASP A 189 -9.52 -2.76 14.55
N PHE A 190 -8.76 -2.64 13.44
CA PHE A 190 -9.27 -2.16 12.15
C PHE A 190 -8.77 -3.01 10.98
N PHE A 191 -9.45 -2.89 9.85
CA PHE A 191 -9.14 -3.57 8.59
C PHE A 191 -9.02 -2.56 7.44
N ALA A 192 -7.84 -2.44 6.86
CA ALA A 192 -7.51 -1.59 5.72
C ALA A 192 -7.14 -2.45 4.50
N PRO A 193 -8.11 -2.95 3.73
CA PRO A 193 -7.84 -3.68 2.49
C PRO A 193 -7.56 -2.72 1.33
N HIS A 194 -6.91 -3.23 0.28
CA HIS A 194 -6.89 -2.60 -1.04
C HIS A 194 -8.31 -2.25 -1.51
N GLN A 195 -8.53 -1.00 -1.92
CA GLN A 195 -9.84 -0.45 -2.29
C GLN A 195 -10.14 -0.69 -3.78
N ALA A 196 -10.17 -1.96 -4.21
CA ALA A 196 -10.39 -2.33 -5.62
C ALA A 196 -11.70 -1.74 -6.18
N ASN A 197 -12.80 -1.93 -5.46
CA ASN A 197 -14.08 -1.25 -5.62
C ASN A 197 -14.93 -1.43 -4.35
N PRO A 198 -15.90 -0.54 -4.08
CA PRO A 198 -16.67 -0.56 -2.82
C PRO A 198 -17.45 -1.85 -2.58
N TYR A 199 -17.97 -2.50 -3.63
CA TYR A 199 -18.71 -3.75 -3.50
C TYR A 199 -17.79 -4.89 -3.06
N MET A 200 -16.66 -5.08 -3.75
CA MET A 200 -15.69 -6.15 -3.45
C MET A 200 -15.12 -6.00 -2.04
N VAL A 201 -14.78 -4.77 -1.65
CA VAL A 201 -14.24 -4.47 -0.32
C VAL A 201 -15.24 -4.80 0.79
N ARG A 202 -16.51 -4.40 0.64
CA ARG A 202 -17.58 -4.72 1.60
C ARG A 202 -17.83 -6.22 1.69
N GLN A 203 -17.90 -6.93 0.56
CA GLN A 203 -18.09 -8.40 0.52
C GLN A 203 -16.92 -9.14 1.21
N LEU A 204 -15.69 -8.68 0.98
CA LEU A 204 -14.52 -9.26 1.65
C LEU A 204 -14.59 -9.04 3.17
N ALA A 205 -14.92 -7.83 3.62
CA ALA A 205 -15.06 -7.51 5.04
C ALA A 205 -16.20 -8.30 5.72
N ASP A 206 -17.35 -8.47 5.04
CA ASP A 206 -18.45 -9.31 5.51
C ASP A 206 -18.01 -10.78 5.65
N THR A 207 -17.31 -11.32 4.65
CA THR A 207 -16.82 -12.70 4.63
C THR A 207 -15.81 -13.00 5.75
N LEU A 208 -15.04 -11.97 6.16
CA LEU A 208 -14.05 -12.04 7.23
C LEU A 208 -14.61 -11.66 8.61
N GLU A 209 -15.89 -11.29 8.71
CA GLU A 209 -16.54 -10.78 9.93
C GLU A 209 -15.86 -9.49 10.47
N LEU A 210 -15.31 -8.66 9.56
CA LEU A 210 -14.60 -7.43 9.88
C LEU A 210 -15.33 -6.16 9.39
N LYS A 211 -16.62 -6.24 9.09
CA LYS A 211 -17.41 -5.13 8.56
C LYS A 211 -17.35 -3.85 9.42
N ASP A 212 -17.50 -4.00 10.72
CA ASP A 212 -17.50 -2.87 11.67
C ASP A 212 -16.09 -2.28 11.90
N LYS A 213 -15.06 -3.00 11.46
CA LYS A 213 -13.64 -2.61 11.54
C LYS A 213 -13.11 -2.06 10.22
N LEU A 214 -13.90 -2.10 9.15
CA LEU A 214 -13.47 -1.72 7.81
C LEU A 214 -13.11 -0.23 7.71
N LEU A 215 -11.94 0.04 7.17
CA LEU A 215 -11.51 1.36 6.74
C LEU A 215 -11.73 1.51 5.24
N THR A 216 -12.36 2.59 4.83
CA THR A 216 -12.62 2.90 3.42
C THR A 216 -12.10 4.28 3.05
N ILE A 217 -11.97 4.53 1.75
CA ILE A 217 -11.74 5.86 1.17
C ILE A 217 -13.05 6.35 0.52
N PRO A 218 -13.20 7.66 0.26
CA PRO A 218 -14.31 8.20 -0.54
C PRO A 218 -14.38 7.54 -1.92
N GLU A 219 -15.57 7.13 -2.36
CA GLU A 219 -15.77 6.46 -3.66
C GLU A 219 -15.30 7.31 -4.85
N ALA A 220 -15.34 8.64 -4.72
CA ALA A 220 -14.84 9.57 -5.73
C ALA A 220 -13.33 9.41 -6.02
N LEU A 221 -12.56 8.87 -5.09
CA LEU A 221 -11.14 8.57 -5.26
C LEU A 221 -10.87 7.29 -6.06
N LYS A 222 -11.90 6.53 -6.40
CA LYS A 222 -11.81 5.31 -7.22
C LYS A 222 -10.78 4.31 -6.69
N ASN A 223 -10.01 3.69 -7.60
CA ASN A 223 -8.95 2.73 -7.28
C ASN A 223 -7.57 3.33 -7.59
N PRO A 224 -6.88 3.89 -6.60
CA PRO A 224 -5.54 4.45 -6.77
C PRO A 224 -4.42 3.39 -6.65
N GLY A 225 -4.69 2.10 -6.90
CA GLY A 225 -3.70 1.04 -6.77
C GLY A 225 -3.41 0.65 -5.32
N SER A 226 -2.20 0.19 -5.04
CA SER A 226 -1.80 -0.26 -3.70
C SER A 226 -1.82 0.85 -2.67
N CYS A 227 -1.57 2.10 -3.07
CA CYS A 227 -1.61 3.25 -2.16
C CYS A 227 -3.01 3.52 -1.57
N SER A 228 -4.05 2.84 -2.07
CA SER A 228 -5.39 2.86 -1.46
C SER A 228 -5.40 2.38 0.00
N VAL A 229 -4.47 1.49 0.38
CA VAL A 229 -4.33 1.00 1.76
C VAL A 229 -3.84 2.10 2.69
N PRO A 230 -2.65 2.73 2.48
CA PRO A 230 -2.21 3.85 3.31
C PRO A 230 -3.10 5.10 3.15
N LEU A 231 -3.75 5.30 2.01
CA LEU A 231 -4.75 6.36 1.87
C LEU A 231 -5.94 6.16 2.81
N ALA A 232 -6.41 4.90 2.99
CA ALA A 232 -7.44 4.59 3.97
C ALA A 232 -6.97 4.87 5.41
N LEU A 233 -5.69 4.63 5.73
CA LEU A 233 -5.11 5.01 7.02
C LEU A 233 -5.09 6.54 7.20
N ALA A 234 -4.66 7.30 6.20
CA ALA A 234 -4.63 8.76 6.24
C ALA A 234 -6.04 9.36 6.39
N HIS A 235 -7.00 8.84 5.62
CA HIS A 235 -8.39 9.33 5.63
C HIS A 235 -9.11 9.08 6.96
N ASN A 236 -8.78 7.99 7.67
CA ASN A 236 -9.41 7.61 8.93
C ASN A 236 -8.54 7.96 10.17
N ALA A 237 -7.54 8.82 10.03
CA ALA A 237 -6.51 9.07 11.05
C ALA A 237 -7.06 9.37 12.45
N ALA A 238 -8.15 10.12 12.55
CA ALA A 238 -8.73 10.56 13.83
C ALA A 238 -9.11 9.41 14.79
N ARG A 239 -9.25 8.18 14.28
CA ARG A 239 -9.68 7.02 15.08
C ARG A 239 -8.63 5.93 15.24
N LEU A 240 -7.41 6.11 14.71
CA LEU A 240 -6.43 5.05 14.60
C LEU A 240 -5.31 5.07 15.65
N ALA A 241 -5.09 6.18 16.33
CA ALA A 241 -3.97 6.32 17.28
C ALA A 241 -3.93 5.16 18.30
N GLY A 242 -2.77 4.48 18.39
CA GLY A 242 -2.53 3.36 19.30
C GLY A 242 -3.22 2.04 18.94
N SER A 243 -3.88 1.94 17.78
CA SER A 243 -4.58 0.73 17.35
C SER A 243 -3.69 -0.24 16.59
N SER A 244 -4.18 -1.48 16.43
CA SER A 244 -3.67 -2.50 15.52
C SER A 244 -4.51 -2.54 14.24
N VAL A 245 -3.85 -2.60 13.08
CA VAL A 245 -4.55 -2.61 11.79
C VAL A 245 -4.11 -3.81 10.96
N LEU A 246 -5.08 -4.59 10.47
CA LEU A 246 -4.86 -5.52 9.38
C LEU A 246 -4.77 -4.73 8.07
N VAL A 247 -3.59 -4.63 7.48
CA VAL A 247 -3.38 -4.13 6.14
C VAL A 247 -3.36 -5.29 5.15
N ALA A 248 -4.11 -5.20 4.06
CA ALA A 248 -4.17 -6.26 3.06
C ALA A 248 -4.16 -5.71 1.63
N GLY A 249 -3.28 -6.25 0.82
CA GLY A 249 -3.18 -5.96 -0.61
C GLY A 249 -3.51 -7.20 -1.44
N PHE A 250 -4.12 -7.04 -2.60
CA PHE A 250 -4.41 -8.16 -3.51
C PHE A 250 -4.70 -7.65 -4.92
N GLY A 251 -4.39 -8.46 -5.92
CA GLY A 251 -4.64 -8.11 -7.32
C GLY A 251 -3.71 -8.84 -8.28
N ALA A 252 -3.07 -8.06 -9.13
CA ALA A 252 -2.23 -8.56 -10.21
C ALA A 252 -1.19 -9.59 -9.75
N GLY A 253 -0.95 -10.53 -10.58
CA GLY A 253 0.03 -11.56 -10.29
C GLY A 253 -0.46 -12.97 -10.67
N TYR A 254 -1.40 -13.62 -10.03
CA TYR A 254 -2.11 -13.10 -8.84
C TYR A 254 -1.24 -13.02 -7.59
N SER A 255 -1.52 -12.03 -6.78
CA SER A 255 -0.86 -11.90 -5.49
C SER A 255 -1.82 -11.40 -4.41
N ALA A 256 -1.58 -11.83 -3.17
CA ALA A 256 -2.18 -11.28 -1.97
C ALA A 256 -1.12 -11.13 -0.87
N SER A 257 -1.31 -10.17 -0.02
CA SER A 257 -0.41 -9.88 1.09
C SER A 257 -1.21 -9.39 2.29
N ALA A 258 -0.80 -9.75 3.48
CA ALA A 258 -1.44 -9.35 4.73
C ALA A 258 -0.39 -9.02 5.78
N GLY A 259 -0.70 -8.06 6.65
CA GLY A 259 0.13 -7.74 7.82
C GLY A 259 -0.68 -7.11 8.94
N ILE A 260 -0.36 -7.46 10.19
CA ILE A 260 -0.86 -6.72 11.36
C ILE A 260 0.22 -5.72 11.76
N VAL A 261 -0.12 -4.43 11.71
CA VAL A 261 0.79 -3.33 12.07
C VAL A 261 0.23 -2.54 13.25
N ARG A 262 1.10 -1.91 14.02
CA ARG A 262 0.72 -0.96 15.08
C ARG A 262 0.66 0.45 14.51
N ILE A 263 -0.37 1.19 14.86
CA ILE A 263 -0.42 2.64 14.62
C ILE A 263 0.13 3.35 15.86
N ALA A 264 1.03 4.29 15.66
CA ALA A 264 1.63 5.04 16.77
C ALA A 264 0.58 5.78 17.61
N GLY A 265 0.85 5.97 18.91
CA GLY A 265 -0.05 6.72 19.79
C GLY A 265 -0.20 8.20 19.39
N ASN A 266 0.82 8.76 18.76
CA ASN A 266 0.85 10.12 18.20
C ASN A 266 0.74 10.13 16.67
N TYR A 267 0.01 9.17 16.10
CA TYR A 267 -0.17 9.02 14.66
C TYR A 267 -0.74 10.27 13.99
N GLU A 268 -0.16 10.64 12.85
CA GLU A 268 -0.66 11.72 11.99
C GLU A 268 -0.98 11.17 10.58
N GLY A 269 -2.21 11.42 10.12
CA GLY A 269 -2.64 11.11 8.76
C GLY A 269 -3.17 12.36 8.06
N LYS A 270 -2.75 12.58 6.80
CA LYS A 270 -3.14 13.74 5.99
C LYS A 270 -3.51 13.32 4.57
N VAL A 271 -4.56 13.90 4.02
CA VAL A 271 -4.88 13.87 2.58
C VAL A 271 -4.69 15.27 2.03
N LEU A 272 -3.82 15.42 0.99
CA LEU A 272 -3.33 16.69 0.45
C LEU A 272 -4.10 17.11 -0.81
#